data_41e1af1665e50e8143108bc4660231fb
#
_entry.id   41e1af1665e50e8143108bc4660231fb
#
_cell.length_a   1.000
_cell.length_b   1.000
_cell.length_c   1.000
_cell.angle_alpha   90.00
_cell.angle_beta   90.00
_cell.angle_gamma   90.00
#
_symmetry.space_group_name_H-M   'P 1'
#
loop_
_entity.id
_entity.type
_entity.pdbx_description
1 polymer ?
#
loop_
_entity_poly.entity_id
_entity_poly.type
_entity_poly.pdbx_seq_one_letter_code
_entity_poly.pdbx_strand_id
1 'polypeptide(L)'
;MRHIISILMENEPGALSRVVGLFSQRNFNIETLNVAPTEDATLSRLTVTTVGEDRVIEQITKHLNKLVDVVKLVDLTEGSHIERELMLVKVKALGAQRDEIKRTADIFRAQ
;
A
#
# COMPACT_ATOMS: atom_id res chain seq x y z
N MET A 1 1.44 -10.48 12.68
CA MET A 1 2.12 -9.19 12.67
C MET A 1 1.83 -8.47 11.35
N ARG A 2 1.60 -7.18 11.41
CA ARG A 2 1.36 -6.36 10.22
C ARG A 2 2.67 -6.05 9.52
N HIS A 3 2.72 -6.26 8.22
CA HIS A 3 3.88 -5.95 7.39
C HIS A 3 3.53 -4.94 6.31
N ILE A 4 4.45 -4.01 6.07
CA ILE A 4 4.35 -3.03 4.99
C ILE A 4 5.49 -3.34 4.02
N ILE A 5 5.13 -3.70 2.80
CA ILE A 5 6.09 -4.10 1.78
C ILE A 5 6.03 -3.12 0.62
N SER A 6 7.18 -2.55 0.27
CA SER A 6 7.33 -1.67 -0.88
C SER A 6 8.00 -2.43 -2.01
N ILE A 7 7.35 -2.49 -3.15
CA ILE A 7 7.81 -3.22 -4.32
C ILE A 7 7.99 -2.24 -5.47
N LEU A 8 9.21 -2.15 -5.99
CA LEU A 8 9.49 -1.44 -7.22
C LEU A 8 9.40 -2.44 -8.35
N MET A 9 8.51 -2.22 -9.30
CA MET A 9 8.26 -3.16 -10.39
C MET A 9 8.19 -2.45 -11.73
N GLU A 10 8.33 -3.22 -12.80
CA GLU A 10 8.18 -2.68 -14.14
C GLU A 10 6.74 -2.27 -14.39
N ASN A 11 6.55 -1.12 -15.01
CA ASN A 11 5.22 -0.60 -15.37
C ASN A 11 4.77 -1.21 -16.69
N GLU A 12 4.48 -2.51 -16.64
CA GLU A 12 4.08 -3.31 -17.80
C GLU A 12 2.71 -3.94 -17.59
N PRO A 13 1.96 -4.17 -18.68
CA PRO A 13 0.68 -4.88 -18.55
C PRO A 13 0.87 -6.25 -17.89
N GLY A 14 0.02 -6.55 -16.94
CA GLY A 14 0.04 -7.83 -16.22
C GLY A 14 1.02 -7.93 -15.07
N ALA A 15 1.95 -6.99 -14.90
CA ALA A 15 2.90 -7.03 -13.78
C ALA A 15 2.19 -7.00 -12.43
N LEU A 16 1.22 -6.11 -12.26
CA LEU A 16 0.44 -6.03 -11.03
C LEU A 16 -0.30 -7.34 -10.75
N SER A 17 -0.92 -7.93 -11.75
CA SER A 17 -1.65 -9.21 -11.61
C SER A 17 -0.73 -10.33 -11.15
N ARG A 18 0.49 -10.39 -11.66
CA ARG A 18 1.45 -11.41 -11.27
C ARG A 18 1.89 -11.24 -9.82
N VAL A 19 2.13 -10.01 -9.39
CA VAL A 19 2.51 -9.73 -8.01
C VAL A 19 1.37 -10.04 -7.04
N VAL A 20 0.18 -9.52 -7.31
CA VAL A 20 -1.00 -9.74 -6.46
C VAL A 20 -1.40 -11.21 -6.44
N GLY A 21 -1.24 -11.91 -7.57
CA GLY A 21 -1.54 -13.32 -7.69
C GLY A 21 -0.72 -14.20 -6.73
N LEU A 22 0.51 -13.83 -6.43
CA LEU A 22 1.32 -14.58 -5.47
C LEU A 22 0.72 -14.52 -4.07
N PHE A 23 0.19 -13.38 -3.65
CA PHE A 23 -0.50 -13.26 -2.36
C PHE A 23 -1.74 -14.14 -2.33
N SER A 24 -2.51 -14.14 -3.41
CA SER A 24 -3.72 -14.96 -3.51
C SER A 24 -3.42 -16.45 -3.47
N GLN A 25 -2.41 -16.90 -4.18
CA GLN A 25 -2.00 -18.31 -4.23
C GLN A 25 -1.54 -18.83 -2.88
N ARG A 26 -0.96 -17.96 -2.06
CA ARG A 26 -0.48 -18.30 -0.72
C ARG A 26 -1.52 -18.04 0.36
N ASN A 27 -2.74 -17.72 -0.03
CA ASN A 27 -3.84 -17.43 0.88
C ASN A 27 -3.53 -16.26 1.83
N PHE A 28 -2.76 -15.28 1.34
CA PHE A 28 -2.49 -14.05 2.08
C PHE A 28 -3.49 -12.98 1.71
N ASN A 29 -4.08 -12.37 2.72
CA ASN A 29 -4.98 -11.25 2.51
C ASN A 29 -4.18 -9.94 2.42
N ILE A 30 -4.48 -9.16 1.40
CA ILE A 30 -3.96 -7.81 1.25
C ILE A 30 -4.92 -6.85 1.93
N GLU A 31 -4.48 -6.16 2.96
CA GLU A 31 -5.33 -5.19 3.66
C GLU A 31 -5.39 -3.86 2.93
N THR A 32 -4.25 -3.37 2.47
CA THR A 32 -4.19 -2.13 1.70
C THR A 32 -3.27 -2.32 0.51
N LEU A 33 -3.60 -1.64 -0.58
CA LEU A 33 -2.83 -1.70 -1.81
C LEU A 33 -2.81 -0.33 -2.47
N ASN A 34 -1.63 0.14 -2.80
CA ASN A 34 -1.45 1.37 -3.56
C ASN A 34 -0.42 1.12 -4.64
N VAL A 35 -0.74 1.52 -5.86
CA VAL A 35 0.17 1.42 -7.01
C VAL A 35 0.19 2.74 -7.75
N ALA A 36 1.38 3.23 -8.03
CA ALA A 36 1.54 4.46 -8.80
C ALA A 36 2.84 4.42 -9.60
N PRO A 37 2.88 5.06 -10.78
CA PRO A 37 4.14 5.25 -11.49
C PRO A 37 5.11 6.07 -10.65
N THR A 38 6.40 5.83 -10.84
CA THR A 38 7.45 6.61 -10.21
C THR A 38 7.86 7.77 -11.14
N GLU A 39 8.90 8.51 -10.76
CA GLU A 39 9.51 9.53 -11.62
C GLU A 39 9.98 8.94 -12.95
N ASP A 40 10.39 7.68 -12.94
CA ASP A 40 10.67 6.91 -14.14
C ASP A 40 9.39 6.23 -14.59
N ALA A 41 8.85 6.65 -15.73
CA ALA A 41 7.58 6.14 -16.25
C ALA A 41 7.59 4.64 -16.56
N THR A 42 8.77 4.03 -16.67
CA THR A 42 8.91 2.59 -16.89
C THR A 42 8.77 1.77 -15.62
N LEU A 43 8.74 2.42 -14.45
CA LEU A 43 8.68 1.77 -13.15
C LEU A 43 7.46 2.24 -12.36
N SER A 44 6.86 1.31 -11.64
CA SER A 44 5.78 1.60 -10.70
C SER A 44 6.18 1.16 -9.30
N ARG A 45 5.70 1.88 -8.30
CA ARG A 45 5.84 1.49 -6.90
C ARG A 45 4.51 0.96 -6.38
N LEU A 46 4.57 -0.24 -5.85
CA LEU A 46 3.44 -0.88 -5.18
C LEU A 46 3.73 -0.91 -3.69
N THR A 47 2.80 -0.41 -2.90
CA THR A 47 2.87 -0.51 -1.44
C THR A 47 1.72 -1.37 -0.96
N VAL A 48 2.05 -2.46 -0.29
CA VAL A 48 1.06 -3.42 0.17
C VAL A 48 1.20 -3.61 1.68
N THR A 49 0.06 -3.65 2.36
CA THR A 49 0.00 -3.98 3.78
C THR A 49 -0.69 -5.33 3.93
N THR A 50 -0.07 -6.23 4.66
CA THR A 50 -0.60 -7.55 4.92
C THR A 50 -0.31 -7.97 6.35
N VAL A 51 -1.07 -8.94 6.86
CA VAL A 51 -0.87 -9.50 8.20
C VAL A 51 -0.53 -10.97 8.05
N GLY A 52 0.50 -11.42 8.74
CA GLY A 52 0.89 -12.81 8.70
C GLY A 52 2.09 -13.10 9.59
N GLU A 53 2.44 -14.37 9.70
CA GLU A 53 3.63 -14.80 10.42
C GLU A 53 4.88 -14.41 9.64
N ASP A 54 5.93 -14.02 10.36
CA ASP A 54 7.18 -13.57 9.75
C ASP A 54 7.76 -14.60 8.77
N ARG A 55 7.66 -15.88 9.12
CA ARG A 55 8.14 -16.97 8.26
C ARG A 55 7.45 -16.97 6.89
N VAL A 56 6.14 -16.77 6.89
CA VAL A 56 5.35 -16.82 5.64
C VAL A 56 5.56 -15.57 4.82
N ILE A 57 5.69 -14.42 5.48
CA ILE A 57 6.05 -13.16 4.81
C ILE A 57 7.42 -13.29 4.14
N GLU A 58 8.38 -13.91 4.81
CA GLU A 58 9.70 -14.15 4.25
C GLU A 58 9.62 -15.03 2.99
N GLN A 59 8.80 -16.07 3.01
CA GLN A 59 8.58 -16.91 1.84
C GLN A 59 7.98 -16.14 0.66
N ILE A 60 6.98 -15.32 0.92
CA ILE A 60 6.37 -14.47 -0.11
C ILE A 60 7.41 -13.52 -0.69
N THR A 61 8.20 -12.89 0.15
CA THR A 61 9.26 -11.98 -0.27
C THR A 61 10.24 -12.67 -1.22
N LYS A 62 10.63 -13.89 -0.89
CA LYS A 62 11.52 -14.69 -1.75
C LYS A 62 10.88 -15.00 -3.09
N HIS A 63 9.60 -15.35 -3.10
CA HIS A 63 8.89 -15.62 -4.35
C HIS A 63 8.71 -14.37 -5.20
N LEU A 64 8.40 -13.24 -4.59
CA LEU A 64 8.28 -11.96 -5.29
C LEU A 64 9.60 -11.56 -5.96
N ASN A 65 10.71 -11.76 -5.28
CA ASN A 65 12.03 -11.43 -5.82
C ASN A 65 12.41 -12.28 -7.03
N LYS A 66 11.74 -13.40 -7.24
CA LYS A 66 11.96 -14.26 -8.42
C LYS A 66 11.17 -13.80 -9.65
N LEU A 67 10.20 -12.92 -9.49
CA LEU A 67 9.45 -12.39 -10.62
C LEU A 67 10.32 -11.43 -11.43
N VAL A 68 10.29 -11.60 -12.75
CA VAL A 68 11.05 -10.73 -13.67
C VAL A 68 10.62 -9.27 -13.53
N ASP A 69 9.34 -9.04 -13.28
CA ASP A 69 8.79 -7.68 -13.17
C ASP A 69 9.24 -6.94 -11.92
N VAL A 70 9.71 -7.65 -10.89
CA VAL A 70 10.11 -7.04 -9.62
C VAL A 70 11.57 -6.62 -9.70
N VAL A 71 11.79 -5.31 -9.58
CA VAL A 71 13.13 -4.73 -9.60
C VAL A 71 13.74 -4.70 -8.21
N LYS A 72 12.95 -4.32 -7.21
CA LYS A 72 13.41 -4.22 -5.83
C LYS A 72 12.23 -4.37 -4.88
N LEU A 73 12.48 -5.04 -3.76
CA LEU A 73 11.49 -5.21 -2.70
C LEU A 73 12.12 -4.84 -1.36
N VAL A 74 11.39 -4.08 -0.57
CA VAL A 74 11.82 -3.69 0.78
C VAL A 74 10.66 -3.91 1.75
N ASP A 75 10.91 -4.65 2.83
CA ASP A 75 9.99 -4.73 3.95
C ASP A 75 10.30 -3.56 4.89
N LEU A 76 9.36 -2.63 5.00
CA LEU A 76 9.53 -1.41 5.78
C LEU A 76 9.19 -1.57 7.26
N THR A 77 8.68 -2.72 7.65
CA THR A 77 8.07 -2.94 8.98
C THR A 77 9.02 -2.65 10.13
N GLU A 78 10.26 -3.11 10.02
CA GLU A 78 11.24 -2.98 11.10
C GLU A 78 12.14 -1.75 10.97
N GLY A 79 12.14 -1.14 9.79
CA GLY A 79 12.99 0.02 9.52
C GLY A 79 12.31 1.34 9.89
N SER A 80 13.11 2.39 10.07
CA SER A 80 12.58 3.73 10.24
C SER A 80 11.97 4.19 8.91
N HIS A 81 10.70 4.58 8.94
CA HIS A 81 9.99 5.03 7.77
C HIS A 81 8.85 5.96 8.15
N ILE A 82 8.29 6.64 7.16
CA ILE A 82 7.14 7.53 7.34
C ILE A 82 5.94 6.92 6.63
N GLU A 83 4.83 6.80 7.36
CA GLU A 83 3.56 6.33 6.79
C GLU A 83 2.57 7.48 6.70
N ARG A 84 1.87 7.54 5.58
CA ARG A 84 0.76 8.48 5.36
C ARG A 84 -0.32 7.78 4.57
N GLU A 85 -1.56 8.13 4.87
CA GLU A 85 -2.72 7.63 4.15
C GLU A 85 -3.56 8.80 3.66
N LEU A 86 -4.18 8.62 2.50
CA LEU A 86 -5.19 9.55 1.99
C LEU A 86 -6.56 8.92 2.20
N MET A 87 -7.45 9.67 2.84
CA MET A 87 -8.80 9.20 3.11
C MET A 87 -9.81 10.24 2.68
N LEU A 88 -10.86 9.80 2.01
CA LEU A 88 -12.02 10.62 1.71
C LEU A 88 -13.12 10.26 2.69
N VAL A 89 -13.57 11.26 3.46
CA VAL A 89 -14.59 11.05 4.49
C VAL A 89 -15.86 11.78 4.09
N LYS A 90 -16.97 11.05 4.07
CA LYS A 90 -18.29 11.64 3.88
C LYS A 90 -19.01 11.69 5.23
N VAL A 91 -19.37 12.87 5.65
CA VAL A 91 -20.01 13.10 6.96
C VAL A 91 -21.39 13.67 6.74
N LYS A 92 -22.37 13.12 7.47
CA LYS A 92 -23.72 13.69 7.51
C LYS A 92 -23.72 14.84 8.52
N ALA A 93 -23.98 16.05 8.03
CA ALA A 93 -23.99 17.24 8.86
C ALA A 93 -25.14 18.17 8.47
N LEU A 94 -25.88 18.63 9.46
CA LEU A 94 -27.03 19.54 9.29
C LEU A 94 -26.84 20.75 10.20
N GLY A 95 -27.15 21.97 9.68
CA GLY A 95 -27.14 23.20 10.47
C GLY A 95 -25.77 23.48 11.13
N ALA A 96 -25.78 23.64 12.46
CA ALA A 96 -24.60 24.01 13.24
C ALA A 96 -23.51 22.94 13.18
N GLN A 97 -23.86 21.68 12.93
CA GLN A 97 -22.89 20.60 12.81
C GLN A 97 -21.94 20.80 11.61
N ARG A 98 -22.44 21.41 10.55
CA ARG A 98 -21.64 21.68 9.35
C ARG A 98 -20.48 22.64 9.66
N ASP A 99 -20.73 23.69 10.44
CA ASP A 99 -19.70 24.66 10.81
C ASP A 99 -18.66 24.02 11.73
N GLU A 100 -19.09 23.15 12.63
CA GLU A 100 -18.20 22.44 13.54
C GLU A 100 -17.29 21.49 12.80
N ILE A 101 -17.82 20.74 11.82
CA ILE A 101 -17.04 19.83 10.99
C ILE A 101 -16.02 20.60 10.16
N LYS A 102 -16.42 21.73 9.59
CA LYS A 102 -15.51 22.58 8.83
C LYS A 102 -14.36 23.08 9.70
N ARG A 103 -14.67 23.52 10.91
CA ARG A 103 -13.68 23.97 11.86
C ARG A 103 -12.68 22.87 12.24
N THR A 104 -13.20 21.68 12.51
CA THR A 104 -12.38 20.52 12.83
C THR A 104 -11.48 20.14 11.65
N ALA A 105 -12.04 20.14 10.43
CA ALA A 105 -11.26 19.86 9.22
C ALA A 105 -10.10 20.83 9.05
N ASP A 106 -10.33 22.12 9.30
CA ASP A 106 -9.29 23.15 9.20
C ASP A 106 -8.18 22.93 10.23
N ILE A 107 -8.53 22.50 11.45
CA ILE A 107 -7.54 22.18 12.50
C ILE A 107 -6.60 21.07 12.03
N PHE A 108 -7.11 20.04 11.37
CA PHE A 108 -6.32 18.91 10.86
C PHE A 108 -5.79 19.12 9.45
N ARG A 109 -5.98 20.32 8.89
CA ARG A 109 -5.56 20.69 7.52
C ARG A 109 -6.17 19.78 6.45
N ALA A 110 -7.39 19.31 6.67
CA ALA A 110 -8.15 18.56 5.69
C ALA A 110 -8.68 19.49 4.60
N GLN A 111 -8.87 18.96 3.41
CA GLN A 111 -9.41 19.70 2.27
C GLN A 111 -10.83 19.27 1.96
#